data_1399ea559f394cb93a3e5aa0d98fc791
#
_entry.id   1399ea559f394cb93a3e5aa0d98fc791
#
_cell.length_a   1.000
_cell.length_b   1.000
_cell.length_c   1.000
_cell.angle_alpha   90.00
_cell.angle_beta   90.00
_cell.angle_gamma   90.00
#
_symmetry.space_group_name_H-M   'P 1'
#
loop_
_entity.id
_entity.type
_entity.pdbx_description
1 polymer ?
#
loop_
_entity_poly.entity_id
_entity_poly.type
_entity_poly.pdbx_seq_one_letter_code
_entity_poly.pdbx_strand_id
1 'polypeptide(L)'
;MKIVENSIDYTNYTAAEINTMAKICCQKARRFEDAGSYATAESVMSPFWSGVGTRPHTERLEEEIKAEVLLRCGVIAGWIGNNKSIPHSQEWAKDLISQSLFIFESLGFAEKAVEAQIELAPCYWRGGAFDEARIFLSMTIEKIKFDEAISDDIKALAYLRRAVLGNDEALHREAIYYLEQGSKFFDSDKNPSLKGKYHNQMGIALQSIGDSQNNSEFLDRALIEYSAAGIYFEEAGHKRY
;
A
#
# COMPACT_ATOMS: atom_id res chain seq x y z
N MET A 1 6.57 33.21 4.72
CA MET A 1 6.79 31.89 5.37
C MET A 1 8.00 31.27 4.66
N LYS A 2 9.16 31.23 5.31
CA LYS A 2 10.38 30.66 4.70
C LYS A 2 10.24 29.15 4.66
N ILE A 3 10.18 28.60 3.44
CA ILE A 3 10.37 27.16 3.22
C ILE A 3 11.85 26.91 3.51
N VAL A 4 12.13 26.20 4.61
CA VAL A 4 13.46 25.67 4.88
C VAL A 4 13.62 24.48 3.94
N GLU A 5 14.42 24.63 2.89
CA GLU A 5 14.90 23.51 2.08
C GLU A 5 15.75 22.62 3.00
N ASN A 6 15.12 21.58 3.56
CA ASN A 6 15.82 20.46 4.19
C ASN A 6 16.35 19.51 3.12
N SER A 7 17.11 20.02 2.16
CA SER A 7 17.94 19.16 1.31
C SER A 7 19.17 18.76 2.11
N ILE A 8 19.33 17.47 2.39
CA ILE A 8 20.59 16.97 2.95
C ILE A 8 21.69 17.34 1.95
N ASP A 9 22.73 18.01 2.45
CA ASP A 9 23.93 18.26 1.65
C ASP A 9 24.68 16.94 1.44
N TYR A 10 24.47 16.32 0.28
CA TYR A 10 25.11 15.06 -0.11
C TYR A 10 26.56 15.22 -0.61
N THR A 11 27.14 16.43 -0.55
CA THR A 11 28.50 16.69 -1.10
C THR A 11 29.59 15.85 -0.45
N ASN A 12 29.37 15.44 0.82
CA ASN A 12 30.33 14.65 1.59
C ASN A 12 30.06 13.13 1.58
N TYR A 13 29.02 12.65 0.86
CA TYR A 13 28.65 11.23 0.84
C TYR A 13 29.04 10.58 -0.51
N THR A 14 29.53 9.36 -0.45
CA THR A 14 29.73 8.51 -1.62
C THR A 14 28.41 8.03 -2.18
N ALA A 15 28.36 7.63 -3.45
CA ALA A 15 27.17 7.06 -4.06
C ALA A 15 26.68 5.81 -3.31
N ALA A 16 27.60 4.95 -2.82
CA ALA A 16 27.26 3.76 -2.03
C ALA A 16 26.59 4.10 -0.69
N GLU A 17 27.05 5.13 0.01
CA GLU A 17 26.44 5.58 1.27
C GLU A 17 25.05 6.16 1.04
N ILE A 18 24.84 6.93 -0.02
CA ILE A 18 23.53 7.48 -0.38
C ILE A 18 22.55 6.36 -0.72
N ASN A 19 22.97 5.37 -1.53
CA ASN A 19 22.15 4.21 -1.86
C ASN A 19 21.78 3.38 -0.61
N THR A 20 22.74 3.17 0.30
CA THR A 20 22.49 2.46 1.57
C THR A 20 21.47 3.21 2.43
N MET A 21 21.61 4.54 2.55
CA MET A 21 20.66 5.38 3.28
C MET A 21 19.26 5.31 2.67
N ALA A 22 19.15 5.39 1.35
CA ALA A 22 17.87 5.30 0.66
C ALA A 22 17.18 3.94 0.88
N LYS A 23 17.92 2.83 0.80
CA LYS A 23 17.41 1.48 1.12
C LYS A 23 16.83 1.42 2.54
N ILE A 24 17.57 1.95 3.53
CA ILE A 24 17.13 1.98 4.93
C ILE A 24 15.86 2.83 5.08
N CYS A 25 15.80 4.01 4.44
CA CYS A 25 14.61 4.87 4.48
C CYS A 25 13.40 4.16 3.87
N CYS A 26 13.53 3.54 2.70
CA CYS A 26 12.46 2.80 2.05
C CYS A 26 11.96 1.63 2.90
N GLN A 27 12.85 0.83 3.49
CA GLN A 27 12.48 -0.27 4.38
C GLN A 27 11.73 0.21 5.63
N LYS A 28 12.17 1.30 6.24
CA LYS A 28 11.48 1.90 7.40
C LYS A 28 10.13 2.49 7.00
N ALA A 29 10.08 3.23 5.89
CA ALA A 29 8.85 3.82 5.38
C ALA A 29 7.80 2.73 5.14
N ARG A 30 8.17 1.61 4.47
CA ARG A 30 7.27 0.47 4.26
C ARG A 30 6.68 -0.07 5.57
N ARG A 31 7.50 -0.23 6.63
CA ARG A 31 6.99 -0.68 7.93
C ARG A 31 5.96 0.30 8.52
N PHE A 32 6.16 1.60 8.35
CA PHE A 32 5.19 2.60 8.79
C PHE A 32 3.95 2.65 7.90
N GLU A 33 4.06 2.42 6.59
CA GLU A 33 2.92 2.25 5.68
C GLU A 33 2.09 1.03 6.10
N ASP A 34 2.75 -0.09 6.42
CA ASP A 34 2.08 -1.31 6.92
C ASP A 34 1.34 -1.07 8.24
N ALA A 35 1.90 -0.23 9.10
CA ALA A 35 1.29 0.21 10.35
C ALA A 35 0.24 1.34 10.17
N GLY A 36 -0.03 1.81 8.95
CA GLY A 36 -0.93 2.94 8.69
C GLY A 36 -0.39 4.31 9.13
N SER A 37 0.88 4.38 9.53
CA SER A 37 1.52 5.59 10.07
C SER A 37 2.18 6.42 8.96
N TYR A 38 1.39 6.87 7.97
CA TYR A 38 1.89 7.55 6.76
C TYR A 38 2.64 8.87 7.04
N ALA A 39 2.26 9.62 8.08
CA ALA A 39 2.99 10.83 8.46
C ALA A 39 4.41 10.51 8.95
N THR A 40 4.58 9.39 9.66
CA THR A 40 5.91 8.92 10.08
C THR A 40 6.69 8.39 8.87
N ALA A 41 6.03 7.69 7.96
CA ALA A 41 6.64 7.23 6.71
C ALA A 41 7.16 8.43 5.88
N GLU A 42 6.38 9.50 5.74
CA GLU A 42 6.80 10.75 5.09
C GLU A 42 8.05 11.34 5.76
N SER A 43 8.04 11.41 7.10
CA SER A 43 9.20 11.94 7.86
C SER A 43 10.46 11.09 7.65
N VAL A 44 10.32 9.77 7.55
CA VAL A 44 11.45 8.86 7.26
C VAL A 44 12.02 9.08 5.87
N MET A 45 11.17 9.42 4.89
CA MET A 45 11.59 9.71 3.51
C MET A 45 12.14 11.13 3.33
N SER A 46 12.12 11.98 4.34
CA SER A 46 12.56 13.38 4.27
C SER A 46 14.01 13.60 3.74
N PRO A 47 14.96 12.67 3.88
CA PRO A 47 16.26 12.80 3.23
C PRO A 47 16.17 12.86 1.70
N PHE A 48 15.19 12.22 1.11
CA PHE A 48 15.03 12.10 -0.33
C PHE A 48 13.80 12.81 -0.88
N TRP A 49 12.91 13.30 -0.01
CA TRP A 49 11.64 13.85 -0.45
C TRP A 49 11.09 14.92 0.50
N SER A 50 10.69 16.05 -0.05
CA SER A 50 10.16 17.19 0.72
C SER A 50 8.64 17.12 0.95
N GLY A 51 7.98 16.01 0.58
CA GLY A 51 6.55 15.77 0.83
C GLY A 51 5.66 15.89 -0.41
N VAL A 52 4.36 15.72 -0.20
CA VAL A 52 3.35 15.68 -1.26
C VAL A 52 3.42 16.92 -2.15
N GLY A 53 3.39 16.71 -3.47
CA GLY A 53 3.50 17.78 -4.48
C GLY A 53 4.93 18.10 -4.91
N THR A 54 5.95 17.43 -4.34
CA THR A 54 7.35 17.60 -4.75
C THR A 54 7.89 16.31 -5.36
N ARG A 55 8.90 16.41 -6.22
CA ARG A 55 9.59 15.23 -6.75
C ARG A 55 10.67 14.76 -5.76
N PRO A 56 10.82 13.44 -5.57
CA PRO A 56 11.95 12.91 -4.82
C PRO A 56 13.29 13.17 -5.52
N HIS A 57 14.33 13.40 -4.72
CA HIS A 57 15.71 13.55 -5.19
C HIS A 57 16.32 12.16 -5.44
N THR A 58 16.43 11.77 -6.71
CA THR A 58 16.82 10.41 -7.10
C THR A 58 18.02 10.37 -8.07
N GLU A 59 18.60 11.52 -8.39
CA GLU A 59 19.59 11.71 -9.45
C GLU A 59 20.91 10.95 -9.19
N ARG A 60 21.21 10.65 -7.92
CA ARG A 60 22.43 9.96 -7.48
C ARG A 60 22.18 8.53 -7.03
N LEU A 61 20.98 8.00 -7.24
CA LEU A 61 20.60 6.66 -6.85
C LEU A 61 20.77 5.68 -8.03
N GLU A 62 21.13 4.45 -7.68
CA GLU A 62 21.04 3.32 -8.61
C GLU A 62 19.58 3.11 -9.03
N GLU A 63 19.32 2.65 -10.25
CA GLU A 63 17.96 2.59 -10.82
C GLU A 63 17.01 1.75 -9.98
N GLU A 64 17.45 0.62 -9.41
CA GLU A 64 16.62 -0.18 -8.50
C GLU A 64 16.16 0.62 -7.27
N ILE A 65 17.09 1.35 -6.66
CA ILE A 65 16.83 2.11 -5.43
C ILE A 65 15.99 3.35 -5.73
N LYS A 66 16.24 3.99 -6.87
CA LYS A 66 15.42 5.06 -7.40
C LYS A 66 13.97 4.61 -7.57
N ALA A 67 13.74 3.44 -8.16
CA ALA A 67 12.40 2.88 -8.30
C ALA A 67 11.73 2.66 -6.94
N GLU A 68 12.44 2.13 -5.94
CA GLU A 68 11.90 1.92 -4.60
C GLU A 68 11.55 3.26 -3.91
N VAL A 69 12.40 4.29 -4.03
CA VAL A 69 12.12 5.63 -3.49
C VAL A 69 10.87 6.23 -4.16
N LEU A 70 10.75 6.13 -5.48
CA LEU A 70 9.58 6.60 -6.22
C LEU A 70 8.31 5.88 -5.77
N LEU A 71 8.36 4.54 -5.59
CA LEU A 71 7.23 3.75 -5.13
C LEU A 71 6.77 4.18 -3.74
N ARG A 72 7.69 4.25 -2.76
CA ARG A 72 7.34 4.66 -1.38
C ARG A 72 6.78 6.06 -1.34
N CYS A 73 7.44 7.03 -1.98
CA CYS A 73 6.95 8.41 -2.04
C CYS A 73 5.58 8.51 -2.72
N GLY A 74 5.33 7.75 -3.78
CA GLY A 74 4.04 7.70 -4.47
C GLY A 74 2.92 7.14 -3.58
N VAL A 75 3.15 6.01 -2.91
CA VAL A 75 2.19 5.40 -1.97
C VAL A 75 1.87 6.37 -0.83
N ILE A 76 2.89 6.95 -0.21
CA ILE A 76 2.71 7.92 0.90
C ILE A 76 1.96 9.17 0.42
N ALA A 77 2.31 9.70 -0.77
CA ALA A 77 1.65 10.87 -1.35
C ALA A 77 0.15 10.62 -1.59
N GLY A 78 -0.20 9.45 -2.14
CA GLY A 78 -1.58 9.08 -2.39
C GLY A 78 -2.41 9.00 -1.10
N TRP A 79 -1.85 8.41 -0.03
CA TRP A 79 -2.53 8.30 1.26
C TRP A 79 -2.67 9.63 1.99
N ILE A 80 -1.57 10.39 2.13
CA ILE A 80 -1.59 11.69 2.82
C ILE A 80 -2.45 12.68 2.04
N GLY A 81 -2.31 12.69 0.71
CA GLY A 81 -3.06 13.58 -0.15
C GLY A 81 -4.57 13.34 -0.06
N ASN A 82 -5.00 12.08 0.00
CA ASN A 82 -6.40 11.73 0.22
C ASN A 82 -6.90 12.22 1.58
N ASN A 83 -6.18 11.90 2.65
CA ASN A 83 -6.58 12.24 4.02
C ASN A 83 -6.62 13.75 4.29
N LYS A 84 -5.72 14.50 3.65
CA LYS A 84 -5.65 15.97 3.78
C LYS A 84 -6.37 16.72 2.66
N SER A 85 -7.05 15.99 1.76
CA SER A 85 -7.74 16.54 0.59
C SER A 85 -6.84 17.48 -0.26
N ILE A 86 -5.57 17.06 -0.46
CA ILE A 86 -4.62 17.84 -1.25
C ILE A 86 -4.95 17.69 -2.73
N PRO A 87 -5.24 18.81 -3.45
CA PRO A 87 -5.55 18.75 -4.88
C PRO A 87 -4.43 18.06 -5.68
N HIS A 88 -4.82 17.29 -6.70
CA HIS A 88 -3.91 16.59 -7.62
C HIS A 88 -2.96 15.57 -6.97
N SER A 89 -3.16 15.23 -5.69
CA SER A 89 -2.29 14.28 -5.00
C SER A 89 -2.32 12.88 -5.61
N GLN A 90 -3.47 12.46 -6.15
CA GLN A 90 -3.59 11.14 -6.80
C GLN A 90 -2.87 11.10 -8.16
N GLU A 91 -2.86 12.20 -8.91
CA GLU A 91 -2.09 12.33 -10.14
C GLU A 91 -0.58 12.29 -9.85
N TRP A 92 -0.12 13.00 -8.82
CA TRP A 92 1.26 12.92 -8.35
C TRP A 92 1.65 11.50 -7.93
N ALA A 93 0.81 10.84 -7.16
CA ALA A 93 1.03 9.47 -6.72
C ALA A 93 1.13 8.52 -7.92
N LYS A 94 0.20 8.62 -8.88
CA LYS A 94 0.22 7.82 -10.13
C LYS A 94 1.51 8.05 -10.92
N ASP A 95 1.95 9.29 -11.08
CA ASP A 95 3.17 9.60 -11.82
C ASP A 95 4.39 8.92 -11.19
N LEU A 96 4.58 9.05 -9.87
CA LEU A 96 5.70 8.45 -9.16
C LEU A 96 5.66 6.92 -9.20
N ILE A 97 4.50 6.30 -8.95
CA ILE A 97 4.36 4.84 -8.95
C ILE A 97 4.52 4.29 -10.37
N SER A 98 4.00 4.97 -11.40
CA SER A 98 4.17 4.55 -12.80
C SER A 98 5.63 4.60 -13.26
N GLN A 99 6.39 5.61 -12.84
CA GLN A 99 7.82 5.67 -13.10
C GLN A 99 8.56 4.51 -12.41
N SER A 100 8.21 4.22 -11.15
CA SER A 100 8.76 3.08 -10.42
C SER A 100 8.47 1.76 -11.13
N LEU A 101 7.22 1.53 -11.53
CA LEU A 101 6.79 0.35 -12.28
C LEU A 101 7.62 0.17 -13.57
N PHE A 102 7.74 1.23 -14.37
CA PHE A 102 8.52 1.19 -15.60
C PHE A 102 9.99 0.79 -15.36
N ILE A 103 10.61 1.33 -14.31
CA ILE A 103 12.00 1.00 -13.97
C ILE A 103 12.10 -0.46 -13.53
N PHE A 104 11.22 -0.95 -12.63
CA PHE A 104 11.24 -2.34 -12.19
C PHE A 104 11.03 -3.33 -13.36
N GLU A 105 10.11 -3.02 -14.29
CA GLU A 105 9.90 -3.81 -15.50
C GLU A 105 11.17 -3.84 -16.37
N SER A 106 11.81 -2.69 -16.58
CA SER A 106 13.03 -2.59 -17.41
C SER A 106 14.21 -3.36 -16.81
N LEU A 107 14.25 -3.48 -15.48
CA LEU A 107 15.29 -4.22 -14.74
C LEU A 107 14.95 -5.71 -14.57
N GLY A 108 13.74 -6.15 -14.94
CA GLY A 108 13.29 -7.53 -14.77
C GLY A 108 12.91 -7.91 -13.34
N PHE A 109 12.68 -6.95 -12.45
CA PHE A 109 12.21 -7.19 -11.07
C PHE A 109 10.69 -7.44 -11.03
N ALA A 110 10.27 -8.63 -11.48
CA ALA A 110 8.87 -8.97 -11.70
C ALA A 110 7.99 -8.76 -10.46
N GLU A 111 8.43 -9.20 -9.27
CA GLU A 111 7.67 -9.07 -8.03
C GLU A 111 7.49 -7.60 -7.63
N LYS A 112 8.54 -6.78 -7.75
CA LYS A 112 8.49 -5.34 -7.48
C LYS A 112 7.63 -4.58 -8.48
N ALA A 113 7.64 -4.98 -9.73
CA ALA A 113 6.76 -4.44 -10.75
C ALA A 113 5.29 -4.74 -10.43
N VAL A 114 4.98 -5.96 -10.00
CA VAL A 114 3.63 -6.33 -9.54
C VAL A 114 3.22 -5.55 -8.30
N GLU A 115 4.12 -5.36 -7.32
CA GLU A 115 3.86 -4.51 -6.15
C GLU A 115 3.47 -3.08 -6.58
N ALA A 116 4.27 -2.44 -7.43
CA ALA A 116 3.99 -1.11 -7.94
C ALA A 116 2.67 -1.07 -8.74
N GLN A 117 2.40 -2.09 -9.53
CA GLN A 117 1.15 -2.25 -10.25
C GLN A 117 -0.07 -2.29 -9.31
N ILE A 118 0.00 -3.07 -8.22
CA ILE A 118 -1.08 -3.14 -7.22
C ILE A 118 -1.28 -1.79 -6.55
N GLU A 119 -0.20 -1.07 -6.22
CA GLU A 119 -0.27 0.22 -5.54
C GLU A 119 -0.73 1.39 -6.43
N LEU A 120 -0.82 1.21 -7.75
CA LEU A 120 -1.48 2.16 -8.65
C LEU A 120 -3.01 2.17 -8.46
N ALA A 121 -3.62 1.03 -8.14
CA ALA A 121 -5.07 0.93 -8.05
C ALA A 121 -5.69 1.90 -7.03
N PRO A 122 -5.15 2.09 -5.79
CA PRO A 122 -5.62 3.11 -4.87
C PRO A 122 -5.68 4.53 -5.45
N CYS A 123 -4.75 4.88 -6.33
CA CYS A 123 -4.75 6.19 -6.96
C CYS A 123 -5.90 6.36 -7.96
N TYR A 124 -6.29 5.27 -8.65
CA TYR A 124 -7.43 5.29 -9.56
C TYR A 124 -8.75 5.48 -8.80
N TRP A 125 -9.07 4.61 -7.82
CA TRP A 125 -10.37 4.72 -7.15
C TRP A 125 -10.50 5.98 -6.28
N ARG A 126 -9.42 6.45 -5.64
CA ARG A 126 -9.42 7.74 -4.92
C ARG A 126 -9.56 8.93 -5.85
N GLY A 127 -9.16 8.80 -7.09
CA GLY A 127 -9.41 9.75 -8.18
C GLY A 127 -10.81 9.62 -8.80
N GLY A 128 -11.66 8.70 -8.32
CA GLY A 128 -13.02 8.45 -8.81
C GLY A 128 -13.12 7.44 -9.95
N ALA A 129 -12.01 6.87 -10.42
CA ALA A 129 -11.95 5.88 -11.49
C ALA A 129 -12.08 4.43 -10.92
N PHE A 130 -13.24 4.12 -10.35
CA PHE A 130 -13.50 2.85 -9.67
C PHE A 130 -13.48 1.65 -10.64
N ASP A 131 -14.08 1.80 -11.82
CA ASP A 131 -14.15 0.72 -12.80
C ASP A 131 -12.75 0.33 -13.30
N GLU A 132 -11.92 1.32 -13.59
CA GLU A 132 -10.53 1.12 -14.00
C GLU A 132 -9.73 0.41 -12.90
N ALA A 133 -9.88 0.83 -11.65
CA ALA A 133 -9.23 0.18 -10.51
C ALA A 133 -9.66 -1.29 -10.37
N ARG A 134 -10.96 -1.56 -10.55
CA ARG A 134 -11.54 -2.91 -10.46
C ARG A 134 -11.00 -3.82 -11.54
N ILE A 135 -11.04 -3.38 -12.81
CA ILE A 135 -10.53 -4.14 -13.96
C ILE A 135 -9.04 -4.40 -13.77
N PHE A 136 -8.28 -3.38 -13.42
CA PHE A 136 -6.84 -3.45 -13.25
C PHE A 136 -6.42 -4.45 -12.16
N LEU A 137 -7.02 -4.40 -10.97
CA LEU A 137 -6.74 -5.35 -9.89
C LEU A 137 -7.16 -6.77 -10.25
N SER A 138 -8.32 -6.95 -10.89
CA SER A 138 -8.79 -8.27 -11.31
C SER A 138 -7.86 -8.90 -12.33
N MET A 139 -7.39 -8.13 -13.32
CA MET A 139 -6.40 -8.62 -14.30
C MET A 139 -5.06 -8.96 -13.63
N THR A 140 -4.61 -8.14 -12.66
CA THR A 140 -3.38 -8.41 -11.91
C THR A 140 -3.51 -9.72 -11.13
N ILE A 141 -4.60 -9.94 -10.40
CA ILE A 141 -4.87 -11.17 -9.65
C ILE A 141 -4.85 -12.38 -10.59
N GLU A 142 -5.57 -12.33 -11.72
CA GLU A 142 -5.61 -13.44 -12.68
C GLU A 142 -4.20 -13.79 -13.21
N LYS A 143 -3.36 -12.80 -13.44
CA LYS A 143 -1.97 -12.99 -13.89
C LYS A 143 -1.09 -13.66 -12.85
N ILE A 144 -1.21 -13.26 -11.57
CA ILE A 144 -0.24 -13.67 -10.54
C ILE A 144 -0.68 -14.84 -9.67
N LYS A 145 -1.97 -15.18 -9.62
CA LYS A 145 -2.53 -16.17 -8.66
C LYS A 145 -1.86 -17.55 -8.69
N PHE A 146 -1.29 -17.95 -9.83
CA PHE A 146 -0.58 -19.21 -10.02
C PHE A 146 0.91 -19.04 -10.32
N ASP A 147 1.41 -17.81 -10.33
CA ASP A 147 2.82 -17.53 -10.60
C ASP A 147 3.65 -17.79 -9.33
N GLU A 148 4.49 -18.80 -9.35
CA GLU A 148 5.35 -19.18 -8.22
C GLU A 148 6.50 -18.20 -7.97
N ALA A 149 6.84 -17.36 -8.96
CA ALA A 149 7.86 -16.33 -8.81
C ALA A 149 7.37 -15.11 -7.99
N ILE A 150 6.06 -15.01 -7.76
CA ILE A 150 5.45 -13.94 -6.96
C ILE A 150 5.12 -14.49 -5.57
N SER A 151 5.61 -13.82 -4.54
CA SER A 151 5.40 -14.23 -3.14
C SER A 151 3.92 -14.17 -2.74
N ASP A 152 3.58 -14.98 -1.72
CA ASP A 152 2.23 -14.99 -1.16
C ASP A 152 1.85 -13.64 -0.56
N ASP A 153 2.79 -12.89 0.00
CA ASP A 153 2.53 -11.54 0.53
C ASP A 153 2.06 -10.56 -0.57
N ILE A 154 2.64 -10.62 -1.76
CA ILE A 154 2.22 -9.78 -2.90
C ILE A 154 0.88 -10.24 -3.45
N LYS A 155 0.63 -11.56 -3.52
CA LYS A 155 -0.68 -12.09 -3.89
C LYS A 155 -1.75 -11.66 -2.89
N ALA A 156 -1.49 -11.82 -1.59
CA ALA A 156 -2.37 -11.37 -0.52
C ALA A 156 -2.67 -9.87 -0.62
N LEU A 157 -1.65 -9.04 -0.91
CA LEU A 157 -1.84 -7.60 -1.10
C LEU A 157 -2.81 -7.29 -2.25
N ALA A 158 -2.72 -8.00 -3.38
CA ALA A 158 -3.61 -7.81 -4.52
C ALA A 158 -5.08 -8.12 -4.15
N TYR A 159 -5.32 -9.26 -3.50
CA TYR A 159 -6.66 -9.64 -3.03
C TYR A 159 -7.19 -8.65 -1.98
N LEU A 160 -6.33 -8.20 -1.06
CA LEU A 160 -6.69 -7.20 -0.06
C LEU A 160 -7.10 -5.87 -0.71
N ARG A 161 -6.32 -5.35 -1.66
CA ARG A 161 -6.65 -4.11 -2.38
C ARG A 161 -7.97 -4.24 -3.14
N ARG A 162 -8.25 -5.41 -3.72
CA ARG A 162 -9.50 -5.67 -4.42
C ARG A 162 -10.71 -5.70 -3.47
N ALA A 163 -10.52 -6.26 -2.27
CA ALA A 163 -11.56 -6.28 -1.23
C ALA A 163 -11.80 -4.88 -0.64
N VAL A 164 -10.74 -4.10 -0.38
CA VAL A 164 -10.86 -2.71 0.07
C VAL A 164 -11.68 -1.90 -0.93
N LEU A 165 -11.37 -2.01 -2.22
CA LEU A 165 -12.13 -1.34 -3.28
C LEU A 165 -13.61 -1.75 -3.24
N GLY A 166 -13.92 -3.06 -3.08
CA GLY A 166 -15.28 -3.54 -2.96
C GLY A 166 -16.02 -2.96 -1.75
N ASN A 167 -15.35 -2.84 -0.61
CA ASN A 167 -15.92 -2.21 0.58
C ASN A 167 -16.20 -0.71 0.39
N ASP A 168 -15.26 0.01 -0.24
CA ASP A 168 -15.38 1.44 -0.53
C ASP A 168 -16.55 1.74 -1.52
N GLU A 169 -16.86 0.78 -2.42
CA GLU A 169 -17.99 0.84 -3.34
C GLU A 169 -19.31 0.28 -2.74
N ALA A 170 -19.34 -0.10 -1.49
CA ALA A 170 -20.45 -0.82 -0.83
C ALA A 170 -20.80 -2.18 -1.49
N LEU A 171 -19.88 -2.77 -2.23
CA LEU A 171 -19.97 -4.10 -2.83
C LEU A 171 -19.45 -5.18 -1.85
N HIS A 172 -19.98 -5.19 -0.63
CA HIS A 172 -19.46 -5.97 0.50
C HIS A 172 -19.39 -7.48 0.25
N ARG A 173 -20.35 -8.04 -0.50
CA ARG A 173 -20.33 -9.48 -0.88
C ARG A 173 -19.17 -9.79 -1.82
N GLU A 174 -18.84 -8.87 -2.70
CA GLU A 174 -17.68 -8.99 -3.58
C GLU A 174 -16.37 -8.86 -2.78
N ALA A 175 -16.30 -7.96 -1.80
CA ALA A 175 -15.17 -7.86 -0.90
C ALA A 175 -14.92 -9.18 -0.15
N ILE A 176 -15.96 -9.80 0.42
CA ILE A 176 -15.87 -11.12 1.06
C ILE A 176 -15.35 -12.16 0.07
N TYR A 177 -15.93 -12.22 -1.13
CA TYR A 177 -15.49 -13.17 -2.17
C TYR A 177 -13.98 -13.09 -2.43
N TYR A 178 -13.43 -11.88 -2.64
CA TYR A 178 -12.00 -11.74 -2.90
C TYR A 178 -11.13 -12.07 -1.67
N LEU A 179 -11.58 -11.76 -0.45
CA LEU A 179 -10.89 -12.18 0.76
C LEU A 179 -10.85 -13.69 0.90
N GLU A 180 -11.97 -14.39 0.66
CA GLU A 180 -12.03 -15.85 0.70
C GLU A 180 -11.16 -16.49 -0.38
N GLN A 181 -11.18 -15.98 -1.62
CA GLN A 181 -10.31 -16.47 -2.69
C GLN A 181 -8.83 -16.31 -2.38
N GLY A 182 -8.46 -15.24 -1.70
CA GLY A 182 -7.10 -14.94 -1.29
C GLY A 182 -6.67 -15.58 0.02
N SER A 183 -7.59 -16.21 0.79
CA SER A 183 -7.37 -16.62 2.19
C SER A 183 -6.07 -17.39 2.42
N LYS A 184 -5.74 -18.34 1.55
CA LYS A 184 -4.51 -19.14 1.63
C LYS A 184 -3.21 -18.32 1.59
N PHE A 185 -3.23 -17.15 0.99
CA PHE A 185 -2.05 -16.28 0.91
C PHE A 185 -1.84 -15.43 2.17
N PHE A 186 -2.87 -15.33 3.03
CA PHE A 186 -2.76 -14.63 4.30
C PHE A 186 -2.30 -15.53 5.45
N ASP A 187 -2.15 -16.83 5.24
CA ASP A 187 -1.75 -17.79 6.28
C ASP A 187 -0.26 -17.74 6.66
N SER A 188 0.52 -16.89 6.00
CA SER A 188 1.93 -16.70 6.36
C SER A 188 2.07 -16.09 7.75
N ASP A 189 2.74 -16.82 8.68
CA ASP A 189 3.09 -16.29 10.01
C ASP A 189 4.10 -15.13 9.96
N LYS A 190 4.58 -14.81 8.77
CA LYS A 190 5.62 -13.79 8.56
C LYS A 190 5.07 -12.36 8.52
N ASN A 191 3.77 -12.18 8.25
CA ASN A 191 3.19 -10.86 8.07
C ASN A 191 1.87 -10.67 8.86
N PRO A 192 1.94 -10.52 10.20
CA PRO A 192 0.76 -10.34 11.02
C PRO A 192 0.00 -9.04 10.67
N SER A 193 0.68 -8.00 10.17
CA SER A 193 0.00 -6.78 9.72
C SER A 193 -0.97 -7.06 8.56
N LEU A 194 -0.57 -7.88 7.60
CA LEU A 194 -1.40 -8.24 6.46
C LEU A 194 -2.60 -9.11 6.89
N LYS A 195 -2.39 -10.06 7.82
CA LYS A 195 -3.49 -10.81 8.46
C LYS A 195 -4.47 -9.89 9.18
N GLY A 196 -3.97 -8.94 9.97
CA GLY A 196 -4.82 -7.96 10.64
C GLY A 196 -5.67 -7.16 9.66
N LYS A 197 -5.08 -6.71 8.54
CA LYS A 197 -5.81 -6.01 7.49
C LYS A 197 -6.88 -6.89 6.83
N TYR A 198 -6.59 -8.17 6.59
CA TYR A 198 -7.56 -9.14 6.07
C TYR A 198 -8.79 -9.25 6.98
N HIS A 199 -8.58 -9.56 8.26
CA HIS A 199 -9.67 -9.69 9.23
C HIS A 199 -10.45 -8.39 9.42
N ASN A 200 -9.76 -7.24 9.41
CA ASN A 200 -10.43 -5.95 9.49
C ASN A 200 -11.35 -5.70 8.28
N GLN A 201 -10.91 -6.01 7.06
CA GLN A 201 -11.73 -5.83 5.86
C GLN A 201 -12.89 -6.82 5.81
N MET A 202 -12.70 -8.05 6.31
CA MET A 202 -13.78 -9.03 6.46
C MET A 202 -14.83 -8.52 7.48
N GLY A 203 -14.39 -7.99 8.62
CA GLY A 203 -15.25 -7.41 9.63
C GLY A 203 -16.09 -6.25 9.08
N ILE A 204 -15.48 -5.32 8.32
CA ILE A 204 -16.17 -4.20 7.67
C ILE A 204 -17.30 -4.71 6.75
N ALA A 205 -16.99 -5.68 5.88
CA ALA A 205 -17.96 -6.23 4.95
C ALA A 205 -19.13 -6.93 5.66
N LEU A 206 -18.83 -7.78 6.65
CA LEU A 206 -19.83 -8.50 7.43
C LEU A 206 -20.71 -7.54 8.23
N GLN A 207 -20.13 -6.54 8.88
CA GLN A 207 -20.89 -5.52 9.63
C GLN A 207 -21.86 -4.79 8.70
N SER A 208 -21.38 -4.30 7.56
CA SER A 208 -22.23 -3.55 6.62
C SER A 208 -23.39 -4.40 6.08
N ILE A 209 -23.17 -5.69 5.84
CA ILE A 209 -24.24 -6.62 5.46
C ILE A 209 -25.22 -6.83 6.63
N GLY A 210 -24.71 -7.06 7.84
CA GLY A 210 -25.50 -7.25 9.05
C GLY A 210 -26.41 -6.07 9.35
N ASP A 211 -25.86 -4.86 9.29
CA ASP A 211 -26.60 -3.62 9.48
C ASP A 211 -27.70 -3.43 8.42
N SER A 212 -27.37 -3.64 7.14
CA SER A 212 -28.34 -3.48 6.05
C SER A 212 -29.47 -4.48 6.07
N GLN A 213 -29.25 -5.69 6.59
CA GLN A 213 -30.24 -6.78 6.67
C GLN A 213 -30.87 -6.96 8.06
N ASN A 214 -30.46 -6.15 9.03
CA ASN A 214 -30.79 -6.31 10.44
C ASN A 214 -30.58 -7.75 10.95
N ASN A 215 -29.41 -8.33 10.58
CA ASN A 215 -29.07 -9.71 10.85
C ASN A 215 -27.95 -9.82 11.86
N SER A 216 -28.24 -10.26 13.07
CA SER A 216 -27.28 -10.37 14.18
C SER A 216 -26.18 -11.39 13.92
N GLU A 217 -26.43 -12.45 13.14
CA GLU A 217 -25.41 -13.47 12.83
C GLU A 217 -24.21 -12.86 12.08
N PHE A 218 -24.47 -11.97 11.11
CA PHE A 218 -23.39 -11.23 10.43
C PHE A 218 -22.67 -10.28 11.37
N LEU A 219 -23.37 -9.63 12.30
CA LEU A 219 -22.77 -8.74 13.28
C LEU A 219 -21.88 -9.50 14.28
N ASP A 220 -22.32 -10.67 14.76
CA ASP A 220 -21.52 -11.53 15.63
C ASP A 220 -20.24 -12.01 14.92
N ARG A 221 -20.35 -12.41 13.65
CA ARG A 221 -19.19 -12.76 12.84
C ARG A 221 -18.25 -11.57 12.63
N ALA A 222 -18.76 -10.38 12.40
CA ALA A 222 -17.95 -9.17 12.27
C ALA A 222 -17.15 -8.89 13.55
N LEU A 223 -17.74 -9.09 14.74
CA LEU A 223 -17.04 -8.93 16.03
C LEU A 223 -15.88 -9.93 16.18
N ILE A 224 -16.06 -11.17 15.72
CA ILE A 224 -14.98 -12.18 15.72
C ILE A 224 -13.83 -11.71 14.82
N GLU A 225 -14.15 -11.24 13.61
CA GLU A 225 -13.15 -10.77 12.66
C GLU A 225 -12.39 -9.53 13.20
N TYR A 226 -13.08 -8.56 13.79
CA TYR A 226 -12.42 -7.40 14.41
C TYR A 226 -11.52 -7.81 15.59
N SER A 227 -11.97 -8.79 16.39
CA SER A 227 -11.16 -9.32 17.50
C SER A 227 -9.86 -9.96 16.98
N ALA A 228 -9.95 -10.77 15.92
CA ALA A 228 -8.80 -11.36 15.26
C ALA A 228 -7.88 -10.28 14.68
N ALA A 229 -8.43 -9.27 14.00
CA ALA A 229 -7.66 -8.14 13.50
C ALA A 229 -6.86 -7.44 14.60
N GLY A 230 -7.49 -7.21 15.77
CA GLY A 230 -6.83 -6.61 16.93
C GLY A 230 -5.63 -7.42 17.41
N ILE A 231 -5.75 -8.74 17.51
CA ILE A 231 -4.64 -9.63 17.92
C ILE A 231 -3.47 -9.52 16.93
N TYR A 232 -3.73 -9.64 15.64
CA TYR A 232 -2.67 -9.58 14.62
C TYR A 232 -2.03 -8.20 14.52
N PHE A 233 -2.76 -7.12 14.74
CA PHE A 233 -2.17 -5.78 14.79
C PHE A 233 -1.28 -5.59 16.03
N GLU A 234 -1.62 -6.19 17.18
CA GLU A 234 -0.77 -6.20 18.37
C GLU A 234 0.52 -7.00 18.12
N GLU A 235 0.43 -8.17 17.49
CA GLU A 235 1.59 -8.99 17.09
C GLU A 235 2.49 -8.22 16.12
N ALA A 236 1.92 -7.44 15.21
CA ALA A 236 2.66 -6.58 14.29
C ALA A 236 3.32 -5.36 14.97
N GLY A 237 3.08 -5.16 16.27
CA GLY A 237 3.59 -4.01 17.02
C GLY A 237 2.88 -2.70 16.70
N HIS A 238 1.67 -2.75 16.13
CA HIS A 238 0.84 -1.57 15.90
C HIS A 238 0.32 -1.06 17.25
N LYS A 239 0.62 0.20 17.59
CA LYS A 239 0.08 0.80 18.80
C LYS A 239 -1.43 1.01 18.63
N ARG A 240 -2.21 0.61 19.65
CA ARG A 240 -3.61 1.03 19.74
C ARG A 240 -3.64 2.56 19.92
N TYR A 241 -4.37 3.25 19.09
CA TYR A 241 -4.72 4.66 19.26
C TYR A 241 -6.13 4.78 19.79
#